data_2779300a2ebe4852a932fed993846def
#
_entry.id   2779300a2ebe4852a932fed993846def
#
_cell.length_a   1.000
_cell.length_b   1.000
_cell.length_c   1.000
_cell.angle_alpha   90.00
_cell.angle_beta   90.00
_cell.angle_gamma   90.00
#
_symmetry.space_group_name_H-M   'P 1'
#
loop_
_entity.id
_entity.type
_entity.pdbx_description
1 polymer ?
#
loop_
_entity_poly.entity_id
_entity_poly.type
_entity_poly.pdbx_seq_one_letter_code
_entity_poly.pdbx_strand_id
1 'polypeptide(L)'
;PNPDGLPEITEITGLHTCYSAEDVGSFHCSKPLFNQTYELIDWAIRSNMASVLTDCPHREKLGWLEEAHLMQYSVQYRYNLARLYEKTFNDMRSTQAANGMIPTIAPELVEFEGGFKDTPEWGSTFVISPWYIYQWYGDTRPIETYYPDMQRYIDYLSSKADNHIIAYGLGDWFDIGPESPGESQLTSNGVTATAIYYYDVTLMEKMANLLGKPDDARKYQELAARIKQAFNRTFWNSSTRTYDRNSQAANAVALYMGLTTPENRQQVFDNLIADIRGRNNALTAGDVGYRYVLRALEAGGASDVIYDMNCKYDTPGYGWQLAH
;
A
#
# COMPACT_ATOMS: atom_id res chain seq x y z
N PRO A 1 19.58 11.46 49.45
CA PRO A 1 20.41 12.61 49.18
C PRO A 1 21.84 12.14 48.95
N ASN A 2 22.44 12.53 47.84
CA ASN A 2 23.84 12.24 47.56
C ASN A 2 24.70 13.24 48.34
N PRO A 3 25.46 12.81 49.36
CA PRO A 3 26.28 13.71 50.18
C PRO A 3 27.43 14.34 49.40
N ASP A 4 27.81 13.79 48.25
CA ASP A 4 28.93 14.24 47.43
C ASP A 4 28.53 15.22 46.30
N GLY A 5 27.26 15.70 46.32
CA GLY A 5 26.73 16.63 45.31
C GLY A 5 26.02 15.89 44.15
N LEU A 6 25.65 16.68 43.11
CA LEU A 6 25.04 16.12 41.89
C LEU A 6 26.10 15.38 41.07
N PRO A 7 25.72 14.23 40.43
CA PRO A 7 26.64 13.53 39.54
C PRO A 7 27.02 14.43 38.37
N GLU A 8 28.26 14.40 37.98
CA GLU A 8 28.78 15.05 36.78
C GLU A 8 28.51 14.15 35.55
N ILE A 9 27.85 14.69 34.54
CA ILE A 9 27.66 14.00 33.26
C ILE A 9 28.92 14.23 32.42
N THR A 10 29.75 13.20 32.26
CA THR A 10 30.98 13.27 31.50
C THR A 10 30.84 12.96 30.02
N GLU A 11 29.78 12.23 29.64
CA GLU A 11 29.49 11.87 28.24
C GLU A 11 28.00 11.57 28.04
N ILE A 12 27.47 11.95 26.87
CA ILE A 12 26.14 11.55 26.39
C ILE A 12 26.32 11.01 24.97
N THR A 13 26.01 9.73 24.76
CA THR A 13 26.06 9.09 23.45
C THR A 13 24.67 8.73 23.00
N GLY A 14 24.24 9.27 21.84
CA GLY A 14 23.00 8.86 21.17
C GLY A 14 23.19 7.55 20.40
N LEU A 15 22.27 6.59 20.58
CA LEU A 15 22.29 5.31 19.86
C LEU A 15 21.10 5.27 18.89
N HIS A 16 21.38 5.06 17.60
CA HIS A 16 20.37 4.72 16.62
C HIS A 16 20.23 3.20 16.53
N THR A 17 19.01 2.70 16.73
CA THR A 17 18.71 1.26 16.64
C THR A 17 17.75 1.01 15.49
N CYS A 18 18.05 0.02 14.65
CA CYS A 18 17.21 -0.43 13.56
C CYS A 18 17.37 -1.92 13.32
N TYR A 19 16.50 -2.50 12.50
CA TYR A 19 16.66 -3.88 12.06
C TYR A 19 17.93 -4.03 11.23
N SER A 20 18.71 -5.07 11.50
CA SER A 20 19.96 -5.36 10.79
C SER A 20 19.67 -6.08 9.46
N ALA A 21 19.13 -5.37 8.49
CA ALA A 21 18.96 -5.87 7.13
C ALA A 21 20.23 -5.68 6.32
N GLU A 22 20.50 -6.61 5.40
CA GLU A 22 21.59 -6.50 4.44
C GLU A 22 21.27 -5.41 3.41
N ASP A 23 22.24 -4.51 3.17
CA ASP A 23 22.18 -3.54 2.09
C ASP A 23 22.34 -4.25 0.75
N VAL A 24 21.34 -4.14 -0.15
CA VAL A 24 21.34 -4.84 -1.44
C VAL A 24 21.28 -3.89 -2.65
N GLY A 25 21.11 -2.59 -2.43
CA GLY A 25 21.00 -1.63 -3.51
C GLY A 25 21.38 -0.21 -3.14
N SER A 26 21.65 0.60 -4.15
CA SER A 26 21.92 2.03 -4.02
C SER A 26 21.38 2.75 -5.25
N PHE A 27 21.10 4.04 -5.09
CA PHE A 27 20.65 4.90 -6.19
C PHE A 27 21.44 6.20 -6.19
N HIS A 28 21.86 6.62 -7.37
CA HIS A 28 22.44 7.93 -7.63
C HIS A 28 22.15 8.37 -9.06
N CYS A 29 21.80 9.64 -9.25
CA CYS A 29 21.59 10.22 -10.57
C CYS A 29 22.14 11.66 -10.65
N SER A 30 22.11 12.25 -11.85
CA SER A 30 22.58 13.61 -12.09
C SER A 30 21.70 14.72 -11.50
N LYS A 31 20.48 14.40 -11.06
CA LYS A 31 19.55 15.36 -10.42
C LYS A 31 19.71 15.33 -8.90
N PRO A 32 20.26 16.38 -8.27
CA PRO A 32 20.49 16.40 -6.82
C PRO A 32 19.23 16.16 -5.99
N LEU A 33 18.08 16.68 -6.44
CA LEU A 33 16.79 16.47 -5.78
C LEU A 33 16.50 14.99 -5.52
N PHE A 34 16.65 14.13 -6.53
CA PHE A 34 16.34 12.70 -6.37
C PHE A 34 17.35 11.97 -5.47
N ASN A 35 18.59 12.41 -5.44
CA ASN A 35 19.58 11.87 -4.52
C ASN A 35 19.22 12.24 -3.07
N GLN A 36 18.80 13.49 -2.83
CA GLN A 36 18.32 13.94 -1.51
C GLN A 36 17.03 13.23 -1.10
N THR A 37 16.10 13.03 -2.05
CA THR A 37 14.88 12.24 -1.82
C THR A 37 15.20 10.80 -1.45
N TYR A 38 16.17 10.19 -2.13
CA TYR A 38 16.62 8.83 -1.80
C TYR A 38 17.17 8.74 -0.37
N GLU A 39 18.01 9.69 0.04
CA GLU A 39 18.55 9.78 1.39
C GLU A 39 17.44 9.99 2.44
N LEU A 40 16.47 10.86 2.15
CA LEU A 40 15.31 11.10 3.01
C LEU A 40 14.50 9.81 3.23
N ILE A 41 14.22 9.09 2.14
CA ILE A 41 13.50 7.80 2.19
C ILE A 41 14.32 6.75 2.93
N ASP A 42 15.62 6.64 2.69
CA ASP A 42 16.49 5.68 3.40
C ASP A 42 16.48 5.93 4.91
N TRP A 43 16.55 7.18 5.35
CA TRP A 43 16.42 7.54 6.77
C TRP A 43 15.03 7.21 7.34
N ALA A 44 13.95 7.47 6.60
CA ALA A 44 12.60 7.10 7.01
C ALA A 44 12.48 5.57 7.19
N ILE A 45 12.98 4.79 6.24
CA ILE A 45 13.00 3.32 6.31
C ILE A 45 13.78 2.85 7.55
N ARG A 46 15.01 3.32 7.75
CA ARG A 46 15.85 2.93 8.88
C ARG A 46 15.26 3.30 10.23
N SER A 47 14.58 4.44 10.29
CA SER A 47 13.91 4.91 11.51
C SER A 47 12.67 4.10 11.87
N ASN A 48 12.00 3.51 10.86
CA ASN A 48 10.76 2.77 11.02
C ASN A 48 10.92 1.25 10.87
N MET A 49 12.09 0.77 10.46
CA MET A 49 12.36 -0.65 10.31
C MET A 49 13.04 -1.19 11.57
N ALA A 50 12.23 -1.64 12.52
CA ALA A 50 12.70 -2.28 13.74
C ALA A 50 12.32 -3.77 13.76
N SER A 51 11.32 -4.14 14.51
CA SER A 51 10.75 -5.51 14.52
C SER A 51 9.66 -5.70 13.48
N VAL A 52 9.05 -4.61 13.07
CA VAL A 52 8.08 -4.45 11.98
C VAL A 52 8.42 -3.16 11.23
N LEU A 53 7.75 -2.91 10.12
CA LEU A 53 7.67 -1.55 9.56
C LEU A 53 6.60 -0.78 10.34
N THR A 54 6.96 0.39 10.88
CA THR A 54 6.05 1.23 11.67
C THR A 54 5.67 2.48 10.90
N ASP A 55 4.52 3.04 11.22
CA ASP A 55 4.03 4.31 10.68
C ASP A 55 4.98 5.48 10.99
N CYS A 56 5.40 5.58 12.25
CA CYS A 56 6.29 6.64 12.70
C CYS A 56 7.17 6.18 13.87
N PRO A 57 8.44 6.67 13.96
CA PRO A 57 9.38 6.21 14.97
C PRO A 57 9.18 6.86 16.34
N HIS A 58 8.38 7.94 16.42
CA HIS A 58 8.34 8.79 17.60
C HIS A 58 6.99 8.82 18.32
N ARG A 59 5.86 8.61 17.63
CA ARG A 59 4.51 8.75 18.19
C ARG A 59 3.84 7.40 18.40
N GLU A 60 3.25 6.82 17.36
CA GLU A 60 2.45 5.59 17.47
C GLU A 60 3.32 4.35 17.59
N LYS A 61 4.31 4.19 16.71
CA LYS A 61 5.26 3.06 16.67
C LYS A 61 4.54 1.72 16.50
N LEU A 62 3.48 1.70 15.72
CA LEU A 62 2.64 0.54 15.45
C LEU A 62 2.95 -0.04 14.07
N GLY A 63 2.81 -1.35 13.94
CA GLY A 63 3.00 -2.07 12.68
C GLY A 63 1.73 -2.01 11.82
N TRP A 64 1.38 -0.82 11.33
CA TRP A 64 0.28 -0.64 10.39
C TRP A 64 0.58 -1.40 9.10
N LEU A 65 -0.39 -2.18 8.64
CA LEU A 65 -0.13 -3.16 7.59
C LEU A 65 -0.09 -2.57 6.17
N GLU A 66 -0.73 -1.43 5.94
CA GLU A 66 -0.64 -0.84 4.62
C GLU A 66 0.79 -0.42 4.28
N GLU A 67 1.56 0.13 5.23
CA GLU A 67 2.97 0.44 4.97
C GLU A 67 3.75 -0.81 4.56
N ALA A 68 3.42 -1.94 5.16
CA ALA A 68 4.14 -3.17 4.87
C ALA A 68 4.05 -3.57 3.39
N HIS A 69 2.88 -3.46 2.72
CA HIS A 69 2.79 -3.79 1.29
C HIS A 69 3.01 -2.61 0.36
N LEU A 70 2.58 -1.39 0.73
CA LEU A 70 2.74 -0.23 -0.13
C LEU A 70 4.21 0.16 -0.29
N MET A 71 4.99 0.08 0.81
CA MET A 71 6.41 0.41 0.81
C MET A 71 7.32 -0.75 0.45
N GLN A 72 6.80 -1.99 0.37
CA GLN A 72 7.62 -3.20 0.23
C GLN A 72 8.65 -3.12 -0.89
N TYR A 73 8.27 -2.71 -2.11
CA TYR A 73 9.20 -2.59 -3.21
C TYR A 73 10.25 -1.49 -2.98
N SER A 74 9.86 -0.35 -2.42
CA SER A 74 10.80 0.73 -2.11
C SER A 74 11.87 0.25 -1.15
N VAL A 75 11.48 -0.48 -0.11
CA VAL A 75 12.41 -1.02 0.89
C VAL A 75 13.25 -2.17 0.31
N GLN A 76 12.66 -3.04 -0.53
CA GLN A 76 13.37 -4.16 -1.17
C GLN A 76 14.45 -3.72 -2.17
N TYR A 77 14.31 -2.56 -2.80
CA TYR A 77 15.37 -2.00 -3.65
C TYR A 77 16.62 -1.63 -2.84
N ARG A 78 16.48 -1.40 -1.54
CA ARG A 78 17.56 -0.97 -0.65
C ARG A 78 18.04 -2.07 0.28
N TYR A 79 17.13 -2.89 0.82
CA TYR A 79 17.39 -3.85 1.89
C TYR A 79 16.85 -5.25 1.56
N ASN A 80 17.55 -6.28 2.05
CA ASN A 80 17.04 -7.64 2.03
C ASN A 80 15.99 -7.83 3.13
N LEU A 81 14.74 -8.03 2.74
CA LEU A 81 13.61 -8.08 3.65
C LEU A 81 13.09 -9.49 3.93
N ALA A 82 13.67 -10.53 3.36
CA ALA A 82 13.11 -11.88 3.43
C ALA A 82 12.77 -12.31 4.88
N ARG A 83 13.70 -12.08 5.82
CA ARG A 83 13.50 -12.45 7.24
C ARG A 83 12.53 -11.53 7.98
N LEU A 84 12.51 -10.24 7.65
CA LEU A 84 11.57 -9.30 8.25
C LEU A 84 10.13 -9.69 7.89
N TYR A 85 9.91 -10.02 6.62
CA TYR A 85 8.57 -10.42 6.16
C TYR A 85 8.17 -11.82 6.65
N GLU A 86 9.09 -12.74 6.82
CA GLU A 86 8.79 -14.01 7.48
C GLU A 86 8.21 -13.79 8.89
N LYS A 87 8.81 -12.88 9.65
CA LYS A 87 8.29 -12.48 10.97
C LYS A 87 6.94 -11.77 10.84
N THR A 88 6.79 -10.82 9.90
CA THR A 88 5.55 -10.07 9.68
C THR A 88 4.38 -10.99 9.32
N PHE A 89 4.61 -12.03 8.50
CA PHE A 89 3.57 -13.01 8.17
C PHE A 89 3.14 -13.82 9.40
N ASN A 90 4.08 -14.20 10.27
CA ASN A 90 3.76 -14.87 11.52
C ASN A 90 2.95 -13.98 12.45
N ASP A 91 3.26 -12.68 12.54
CA ASP A 91 2.49 -11.72 13.32
C ASP A 91 1.06 -11.60 12.79
N MET A 92 0.88 -11.42 11.49
CA MET A 92 -0.45 -11.34 10.87
C MET A 92 -1.27 -12.62 11.09
N ARG A 93 -0.64 -13.79 10.93
CA ARG A 93 -1.30 -15.07 11.22
C ARG A 93 -1.73 -15.18 12.68
N SER A 94 -0.90 -14.73 13.62
CA SER A 94 -1.20 -14.81 15.05
C SER A 94 -2.31 -13.87 15.48
N THR A 95 -2.54 -12.76 14.75
CA THR A 95 -3.60 -11.78 15.00
C THR A 95 -4.87 -12.06 14.19
N GLN A 96 -4.85 -13.01 13.26
CA GLN A 96 -6.01 -13.32 12.44
C GLN A 96 -7.20 -13.78 13.30
N ALA A 97 -8.30 -13.06 13.23
CA ALA A 97 -9.52 -13.37 13.95
C ALA A 97 -10.15 -14.70 13.52
N ALA A 98 -11.03 -15.26 14.38
CA ALA A 98 -11.70 -16.53 14.10
C ALA A 98 -12.53 -16.51 12.80
N ASN A 99 -13.10 -15.35 12.45
CA ASN A 99 -13.86 -15.14 11.20
C ASN A 99 -12.97 -14.91 9.97
N GLY A 100 -11.65 -14.89 10.12
CA GLY A 100 -10.69 -14.69 9.04
C GLY A 100 -10.19 -13.25 8.86
N MET A 101 -10.76 -12.25 9.56
CA MET A 101 -10.30 -10.86 9.50
C MET A 101 -8.82 -10.75 9.90
N ILE A 102 -8.09 -9.91 9.20
CA ILE A 102 -6.76 -9.44 9.58
C ILE A 102 -6.91 -8.00 10.09
N PRO A 103 -6.52 -7.68 11.33
CA PRO A 103 -6.57 -6.31 11.83
C PRO A 103 -5.59 -5.41 11.07
N THR A 104 -5.79 -4.10 11.19
CA THR A 104 -4.96 -3.10 10.48
C THR A 104 -3.53 -3.03 10.99
N ILE A 105 -3.24 -3.51 12.19
CA ILE A 105 -1.89 -3.61 12.77
C ILE A 105 -1.52 -5.05 13.13
N ALA A 106 -0.27 -5.41 12.95
CA ALA A 106 0.30 -6.67 13.42
C ALA A 106 1.74 -6.50 13.90
N PRO A 107 2.07 -6.89 15.15
CA PRO A 107 1.19 -7.45 16.18
C PRO A 107 0.08 -6.47 16.62
N GLU A 108 -1.07 -6.99 17.03
CA GLU A 108 -2.18 -6.16 17.54
C GLU A 108 -1.89 -5.73 19.00
N LEU A 109 -0.98 -4.75 19.17
CA LEU A 109 -0.57 -4.21 20.47
C LEU A 109 -1.64 -3.31 21.11
N VAL A 110 -2.51 -2.75 20.29
CA VAL A 110 -3.64 -1.91 20.66
C VAL A 110 -4.85 -2.42 19.89
N GLU A 111 -5.98 -2.60 20.58
CA GLU A 111 -7.22 -2.97 19.93
C GLU A 111 -7.98 -1.70 19.51
N PHE A 112 -8.14 -1.52 18.19
CA PHE A 112 -8.92 -0.44 17.61
C PHE A 112 -10.36 -0.88 17.31
N GLU A 113 -11.19 0.07 16.90
CA GLU A 113 -12.57 -0.16 16.49
C GLU A 113 -12.84 0.45 15.10
N GLY A 114 -13.94 0.01 14.46
CA GLY A 114 -14.38 0.54 13.17
C GLY A 114 -13.33 0.39 12.07
N GLY A 115 -13.14 1.43 11.26
CA GLY A 115 -12.17 1.45 10.16
C GLY A 115 -10.72 1.30 10.62
N PHE A 116 -10.38 1.75 11.83
CA PHE A 116 -9.05 1.57 12.39
C PHE A 116 -8.74 0.13 12.82
N LYS A 117 -9.73 -0.75 12.88
CA LYS A 117 -9.54 -2.18 13.12
C LYS A 117 -9.64 -3.01 11.85
N ASP A 118 -10.57 -2.66 10.97
CA ASP A 118 -10.96 -3.45 9.81
C ASP A 118 -11.01 -2.57 8.56
N THR A 119 -9.95 -2.61 7.80
CA THR A 119 -9.81 -1.90 6.52
C THR A 119 -9.14 -2.81 5.50
N PRO A 120 -9.79 -3.08 4.36
CA PRO A 120 -9.25 -4.00 3.34
C PRO A 120 -7.86 -3.62 2.86
N GLU A 121 -7.59 -2.33 2.65
CA GLU A 121 -6.31 -1.82 2.15
C GLU A 121 -5.13 -2.16 3.07
N TRP A 122 -5.38 -2.35 4.38
CA TRP A 122 -4.40 -2.77 5.40
C TRP A 122 -4.30 -4.29 5.48
N GLY A 123 -5.43 -4.96 5.74
CA GLY A 123 -5.46 -6.42 5.93
C GLY A 123 -4.99 -7.22 4.72
N SER A 124 -5.15 -6.68 3.51
CA SER A 124 -4.71 -7.29 2.25
C SER A 124 -3.20 -7.47 2.12
N THR A 125 -2.41 -6.85 3.01
CA THR A 125 -0.98 -7.14 3.14
C THR A 125 -0.72 -8.64 3.28
N PHE A 126 -1.61 -9.37 3.96
CA PHE A 126 -1.46 -10.81 4.16
C PHE A 126 -1.58 -11.64 2.87
N VAL A 127 -2.18 -11.09 1.82
CA VAL A 127 -2.25 -11.71 0.48
C VAL A 127 -1.21 -11.12 -0.46
N ILE A 128 -1.03 -9.80 -0.44
CA ILE A 128 -0.18 -9.08 -1.39
C ILE A 128 1.30 -9.37 -1.13
N SER A 129 1.75 -9.26 0.13
CA SER A 129 3.17 -9.33 0.46
C SER A 129 3.82 -10.70 0.23
N PRO A 130 3.17 -11.85 0.48
CA PRO A 130 3.72 -13.15 0.10
C PRO A 130 3.96 -13.29 -1.41
N TRP A 131 3.06 -12.73 -2.23
CA TRP A 131 3.24 -12.67 -3.68
C TRP A 131 4.45 -11.82 -4.07
N TYR A 132 4.66 -10.67 -3.43
CA TYR A 132 5.81 -9.79 -3.69
C TYR A 132 7.13 -10.45 -3.25
N ILE A 133 7.16 -11.21 -2.15
CA ILE A 133 8.34 -12.00 -1.74
C ILE A 133 8.66 -13.04 -2.82
N TYR A 134 7.66 -13.75 -3.32
CA TYR A 134 7.86 -14.69 -4.43
C TYR A 134 8.40 -14.01 -5.70
N GLN A 135 7.83 -12.88 -6.09
CA GLN A 135 8.28 -12.15 -7.28
C GLN A 135 9.72 -11.65 -7.16
N TRP A 136 10.14 -11.25 -5.97
CA TRP A 136 11.46 -10.66 -5.73
C TRP A 136 12.55 -11.69 -5.45
N TYR A 137 12.26 -12.69 -4.65
CA TYR A 137 13.24 -13.68 -4.19
C TYR A 137 13.05 -15.07 -4.80
N GLY A 138 11.96 -15.34 -5.53
CA GLY A 138 11.59 -16.67 -5.97
C GLY A 138 11.15 -17.62 -4.84
N ASP A 139 10.91 -17.08 -3.64
CA ASP A 139 10.57 -17.87 -2.45
C ASP A 139 9.08 -18.15 -2.38
N THR A 140 8.69 -19.41 -2.59
CA THR A 140 7.29 -19.87 -2.53
C THR A 140 6.82 -20.22 -1.10
N ARG A 141 7.73 -20.38 -0.15
CA ARG A 141 7.42 -20.84 1.21
C ARG A 141 6.37 -20.00 1.94
N PRO A 142 6.37 -18.65 1.86
CA PRO A 142 5.30 -17.86 2.46
C PRO A 142 3.93 -18.17 1.85
N ILE A 143 3.86 -18.34 0.53
CA ILE A 143 2.62 -18.70 -0.15
C ILE A 143 2.15 -20.10 0.30
N GLU A 144 3.02 -21.10 0.30
CA GLU A 144 2.71 -22.46 0.72
C GLU A 144 2.22 -22.52 2.18
N THR A 145 2.93 -21.79 3.07
CA THR A 145 2.68 -21.82 4.52
C THR A 145 1.37 -21.12 4.91
N TYR A 146 1.08 -19.98 4.31
CA TYR A 146 -0.05 -19.14 4.72
C TYR A 146 -1.26 -19.20 3.77
N TYR A 147 -1.22 -20.06 2.74
CA TYR A 147 -2.31 -20.20 1.77
C TYR A 147 -3.68 -20.44 2.41
N PRO A 148 -3.85 -21.35 3.40
CA PRO A 148 -5.13 -21.56 4.05
C PRO A 148 -5.61 -20.32 4.84
N ASP A 149 -4.69 -19.57 5.44
CA ASP A 149 -5.02 -18.38 6.21
C ASP A 149 -5.42 -17.23 5.28
N MET A 150 -4.75 -17.09 4.12
CA MET A 150 -5.15 -16.17 3.04
C MET A 150 -6.53 -16.51 2.49
N GLN A 151 -6.85 -17.82 2.31
CA GLN A 151 -8.19 -18.24 1.90
C GLN A 151 -9.26 -17.78 2.90
N ARG A 152 -9.00 -17.91 4.21
CA ARG A 152 -9.91 -17.42 5.26
C ARG A 152 -10.11 -15.91 5.18
N TYR A 153 -9.07 -15.15 4.86
CA TYR A 153 -9.19 -13.70 4.68
C TYR A 153 -10.04 -13.35 3.45
N ILE A 154 -9.86 -14.03 2.31
CA ILE A 154 -10.72 -13.84 1.14
C ILE A 154 -12.18 -14.21 1.43
N ASP A 155 -12.42 -15.28 2.16
CA ASP A 155 -13.78 -15.67 2.56
C ASP A 155 -14.39 -14.62 3.51
N TYR A 156 -13.58 -14.02 4.40
CA TYR A 156 -13.99 -12.89 5.22
C TYR A 156 -14.39 -11.67 4.38
N LEU A 157 -13.53 -11.20 3.47
CA LEU A 157 -13.84 -10.09 2.57
C LEU A 157 -15.10 -10.36 1.75
N SER A 158 -15.25 -11.59 1.25
CA SER A 158 -16.44 -12.02 0.51
C SER A 158 -17.71 -11.94 1.34
N SER A 159 -17.62 -12.25 2.64
CA SER A 159 -18.76 -12.17 3.58
C SER A 159 -19.19 -10.74 3.89
N LYS A 160 -18.28 -9.77 3.73
CA LYS A 160 -18.52 -8.34 3.96
C LYS A 160 -19.00 -7.61 2.70
N ALA A 161 -18.83 -8.22 1.54
CA ALA A 161 -19.19 -7.60 0.28
C ALA A 161 -20.70 -7.67 0.02
N ASP A 162 -21.30 -6.54 -0.31
CA ASP A 162 -22.65 -6.49 -0.86
C ASP A 162 -22.59 -6.51 -2.39
N ASN A 163 -23.16 -7.55 -3.02
CA ASN A 163 -23.11 -7.73 -4.48
C ASN A 163 -21.70 -7.59 -5.08
N HIS A 164 -20.70 -8.12 -4.39
CA HIS A 164 -19.26 -8.04 -4.72
C HIS A 164 -18.62 -6.66 -4.54
N ILE A 165 -19.27 -5.70 -3.89
CA ILE A 165 -18.74 -4.39 -3.53
C ILE A 165 -18.45 -4.34 -2.03
N ILE A 166 -17.25 -3.94 -1.67
CA ILE A 166 -16.86 -3.59 -0.31
C ILE A 166 -16.81 -2.07 -0.21
N ALA A 167 -17.51 -1.48 0.76
CA ALA A 167 -17.64 -0.03 0.85
C ALA A 167 -17.38 0.49 2.28
N TYR A 168 -16.47 -0.15 3.02
CA TYR A 168 -16.06 0.26 4.35
C TYR A 168 -14.52 0.37 4.42
N GLY A 169 -14.03 0.91 5.53
CA GLY A 169 -12.60 1.12 5.78
C GLY A 169 -12.23 2.59 5.72
N LEU A 170 -10.93 2.87 5.75
CA LEU A 170 -10.37 4.23 5.76
C LEU A 170 -10.20 4.83 4.35
N GLY A 171 -10.18 3.98 3.33
CA GLY A 171 -10.03 4.40 1.94
C GLY A 171 -8.61 4.87 1.61
N ASP A 172 -8.50 5.85 0.73
CA ASP A 172 -7.24 6.50 0.36
C ASP A 172 -6.81 7.47 1.46
N TRP A 173 -6.28 6.92 2.55
CA TRP A 173 -5.95 7.63 3.77
C TRP A 173 -5.01 8.82 3.50
N PHE A 174 -5.30 9.96 4.11
CA PHE A 174 -4.55 11.21 3.93
C PHE A 174 -4.52 11.75 2.49
N ASP A 175 -5.54 11.46 1.66
CA ASP A 175 -5.64 12.15 0.37
C ASP A 175 -5.76 13.67 0.57
N ILE A 176 -5.27 14.45 -0.40
CA ILE A 176 -5.14 15.90 -0.28
C ILE A 176 -6.44 16.55 -0.77
N GLY A 177 -7.45 16.44 0.07
CA GLY A 177 -8.78 17.04 -0.13
C GLY A 177 -8.97 18.38 0.60
N PRO A 178 -10.17 18.95 0.55
CA PRO A 178 -10.49 20.25 1.14
C PRO A 178 -10.69 20.22 2.67
N GLU A 179 -10.94 19.04 3.25
CA GLU A 179 -11.20 18.88 4.68
C GLU A 179 -9.92 18.57 5.46
N SER A 180 -10.04 18.39 6.78
CA SER A 180 -8.92 17.94 7.61
C SER A 180 -8.38 16.61 7.15
N PRO A 181 -7.05 16.38 7.16
CA PRO A 181 -6.46 15.10 6.78
C PRO A 181 -6.97 13.94 7.63
N GLY A 182 -7.16 12.79 6.99
CA GLY A 182 -7.68 11.58 7.62
C GLY A 182 -8.31 10.65 6.60
N GLU A 183 -9.57 10.26 6.83
CA GLU A 183 -10.32 9.41 5.90
C GLU A 183 -10.40 10.02 4.51
N SER A 184 -10.51 9.16 3.50
CA SER A 184 -10.54 9.54 2.10
C SER A 184 -11.64 10.55 1.77
N GLN A 185 -11.28 11.62 1.11
CA GLN A 185 -12.17 12.72 0.73
C GLN A 185 -12.47 12.75 -0.78
N LEU A 186 -11.45 12.46 -1.58
CA LEU A 186 -11.52 12.57 -3.05
C LEU A 186 -11.97 11.27 -3.73
N THR A 187 -11.78 10.14 -3.05
CA THR A 187 -12.10 8.81 -3.57
C THR A 187 -13.08 8.11 -2.64
N SER A 188 -14.13 7.51 -3.17
CA SER A 188 -15.05 6.72 -2.34
C SER A 188 -14.33 5.49 -1.75
N ASN A 189 -14.52 5.19 -0.47
CA ASN A 189 -13.93 4.01 0.18
C ASN A 189 -14.26 2.71 -0.58
N GLY A 190 -15.45 2.66 -1.21
CA GLY A 190 -15.83 1.53 -2.03
C GLY A 190 -14.93 1.27 -3.24
N VAL A 191 -14.29 2.30 -3.78
CA VAL A 191 -13.38 2.17 -4.93
C VAL A 191 -12.10 1.47 -4.51
N THR A 192 -11.42 1.97 -3.47
CA THR A 192 -10.15 1.39 -3.01
C THR A 192 -10.35 0.03 -2.39
N ALA A 193 -11.33 -0.13 -1.49
CA ALA A 193 -11.62 -1.40 -0.84
C ALA A 193 -12.02 -2.51 -1.83
N THR A 194 -12.89 -2.21 -2.81
CA THR A 194 -13.26 -3.20 -3.82
C THR A 194 -12.12 -3.49 -4.79
N ALA A 195 -11.32 -2.49 -5.14
CA ALA A 195 -10.16 -2.69 -6.01
C ALA A 195 -9.10 -3.58 -5.35
N ILE A 196 -8.80 -3.37 -4.08
CA ILE A 196 -7.89 -4.22 -3.30
C ILE A 196 -8.46 -5.64 -3.17
N TYR A 197 -9.73 -5.80 -2.83
CA TYR A 197 -10.38 -7.11 -2.81
C TYR A 197 -10.28 -7.85 -4.15
N TYR A 198 -10.51 -7.15 -5.26
CA TYR A 198 -10.31 -7.71 -6.60
C TYR A 198 -8.86 -8.14 -6.82
N TYR A 199 -7.91 -7.29 -6.41
CA TYR A 199 -6.48 -7.57 -6.56
C TYR A 199 -6.07 -8.80 -5.75
N ASP A 200 -6.50 -8.91 -4.49
CA ASP A 200 -6.26 -10.08 -3.65
C ASP A 200 -6.76 -11.36 -4.31
N VAL A 201 -7.99 -11.35 -4.83
CA VAL A 201 -8.57 -12.50 -5.51
C VAL A 201 -7.78 -12.89 -6.76
N THR A 202 -7.28 -11.90 -7.52
CA THR A 202 -6.41 -12.18 -8.68
C THR A 202 -5.05 -12.73 -8.28
N LEU A 203 -4.51 -12.31 -7.14
CA LEU A 203 -3.28 -12.89 -6.59
C LEU A 203 -3.50 -14.31 -6.09
N MET A 204 -4.62 -14.57 -5.43
CA MET A 204 -4.98 -15.94 -5.01
C MET A 204 -5.15 -16.89 -6.19
N GLU A 205 -5.70 -16.44 -7.32
CA GLU A 205 -5.73 -17.21 -8.57
C GLU A 205 -4.32 -17.60 -9.02
N LYS A 206 -3.39 -16.61 -9.06
CA LYS A 206 -1.99 -16.84 -9.45
C LYS A 206 -1.27 -17.78 -8.49
N MET A 207 -1.47 -17.60 -7.19
CA MET A 207 -0.89 -18.47 -6.16
C MET A 207 -1.46 -19.91 -6.24
N ALA A 208 -2.75 -20.04 -6.49
CA ALA A 208 -3.38 -21.35 -6.69
C ALA A 208 -2.78 -22.08 -7.89
N ASN A 209 -2.57 -21.38 -9.01
CA ASN A 209 -1.89 -21.95 -10.19
C ASN A 209 -0.44 -22.34 -9.87
N LEU A 210 0.31 -21.48 -9.15
CA LEU A 210 1.68 -21.77 -8.72
C LEU A 210 1.76 -23.03 -7.84
N LEU A 211 0.78 -23.23 -6.96
CA LEU A 211 0.68 -24.38 -6.05
C LEU A 211 0.03 -25.62 -6.67
N GLY A 212 -0.32 -25.61 -7.96
CA GLY A 212 -0.98 -26.73 -8.62
C GLY A 212 -2.39 -27.03 -8.11
N LYS A 213 -3.16 -26.01 -7.72
CA LYS A 213 -4.54 -26.08 -7.19
C LYS A 213 -5.57 -25.56 -8.22
N PRO A 214 -5.87 -26.32 -9.28
CA PRO A 214 -6.66 -25.82 -10.41
C PRO A 214 -8.11 -25.47 -10.05
N ASP A 215 -8.70 -26.15 -9.07
CA ASP A 215 -10.07 -25.88 -8.65
C ASP A 215 -10.16 -24.54 -7.88
N ASP A 216 -9.17 -24.26 -7.01
CA ASP A 216 -9.06 -22.96 -6.34
C ASP A 216 -8.80 -21.85 -7.37
N ALA A 217 -7.90 -22.08 -8.33
CA ALA A 217 -7.63 -21.11 -9.39
C ALA A 217 -8.89 -20.74 -10.17
N ARG A 218 -9.71 -21.74 -10.54
CA ARG A 218 -11.01 -21.51 -11.21
C ARG A 218 -11.99 -20.73 -10.32
N LYS A 219 -12.11 -21.11 -9.03
CA LYS A 219 -12.94 -20.40 -8.03
C LYS A 219 -12.57 -18.91 -8.00
N TYR A 220 -11.28 -18.60 -7.88
CA TYR A 220 -10.81 -17.21 -7.80
C TYR A 220 -10.94 -16.45 -9.11
N GLN A 221 -10.69 -17.08 -10.25
CA GLN A 221 -10.92 -16.49 -11.58
C GLN A 221 -12.38 -16.06 -11.76
N GLU A 222 -13.33 -16.93 -11.42
CA GLU A 222 -14.76 -16.63 -11.48
C GLU A 222 -15.16 -15.53 -10.51
N LEU A 223 -14.61 -15.53 -9.29
CA LEU A 223 -14.87 -14.48 -8.31
C LEU A 223 -14.32 -13.12 -8.78
N ALA A 224 -13.08 -13.09 -9.27
CA ALA A 224 -12.47 -11.88 -9.84
C ALA A 224 -13.32 -11.30 -11.00
N ALA A 225 -13.83 -12.15 -11.89
CA ALA A 225 -14.69 -11.71 -12.97
C ALA A 225 -15.99 -11.03 -12.46
N ARG A 226 -16.60 -11.60 -11.41
CA ARG A 226 -17.80 -11.02 -10.79
C ARG A 226 -17.51 -9.69 -10.09
N ILE A 227 -16.40 -9.59 -9.36
CA ILE A 227 -15.98 -8.34 -8.70
C ILE A 227 -15.71 -7.27 -9.75
N LYS A 228 -14.97 -7.57 -10.81
CA LYS A 228 -14.69 -6.62 -11.90
C LYS A 228 -15.97 -6.13 -12.57
N GLN A 229 -16.91 -7.02 -12.81
CA GLN A 229 -18.20 -6.63 -13.38
C GLN A 229 -18.99 -5.70 -12.44
N ALA A 230 -19.02 -6.04 -11.14
CA ALA A 230 -19.69 -5.22 -10.12
C ALA A 230 -19.03 -3.85 -9.99
N PHE A 231 -17.69 -3.80 -9.94
CA PHE A 231 -16.92 -2.56 -9.88
C PHE A 231 -17.25 -1.61 -11.04
N ASN A 232 -17.23 -2.13 -12.28
CA ASN A 232 -17.54 -1.32 -13.47
C ASN A 232 -19.01 -0.85 -13.48
N ARG A 233 -19.94 -1.70 -13.04
CA ARG A 233 -21.35 -1.31 -12.94
C ARG A 233 -21.59 -0.21 -11.92
N THR A 234 -20.86 -0.25 -10.80
CA THR A 234 -21.06 0.65 -9.65
C THR A 234 -20.33 1.97 -9.81
N PHE A 235 -19.07 1.95 -10.27
CA PHE A 235 -18.20 3.12 -10.23
C PHE A 235 -17.90 3.75 -11.59
N TRP A 236 -18.19 3.07 -12.72
CA TRP A 236 -17.99 3.66 -14.03
C TRP A 236 -19.16 4.54 -14.43
N ASN A 237 -18.91 5.82 -14.67
CA ASN A 237 -19.88 6.74 -15.23
C ASN A 237 -19.64 6.89 -16.75
N SER A 238 -20.54 6.32 -17.56
CA SER A 238 -20.42 6.34 -19.03
C SER A 238 -20.64 7.73 -19.63
N SER A 239 -21.37 8.62 -18.95
CA SER A 239 -21.66 9.97 -19.43
C SER A 239 -20.44 10.88 -19.30
N THR A 240 -19.72 10.79 -18.19
CA THR A 240 -18.48 11.55 -17.92
C THR A 240 -17.24 10.80 -18.36
N ARG A 241 -17.34 9.49 -18.60
CA ARG A 241 -16.26 8.57 -18.92
C ARG A 241 -15.17 8.53 -17.81
N THR A 242 -15.62 8.51 -16.56
CA THR A 242 -14.78 8.54 -15.37
C THR A 242 -15.14 7.43 -14.40
N TYR A 243 -14.19 7.02 -13.58
CA TYR A 243 -14.50 6.24 -12.36
C TYR A 243 -14.79 7.19 -11.20
N ASP A 244 -15.84 6.87 -10.43
CA ASP A 244 -16.20 7.57 -9.19
C ASP A 244 -16.19 9.11 -9.38
N ARG A 245 -15.42 9.82 -8.57
CA ARG A 245 -15.23 11.27 -8.60
C ARG A 245 -14.08 11.73 -9.51
N ASN A 246 -13.51 10.83 -10.32
CA ASN A 246 -12.39 11.09 -11.21
C ASN A 246 -11.08 11.49 -10.47
N SER A 247 -10.90 11.02 -9.23
CA SER A 247 -9.67 11.27 -8.47
C SER A 247 -8.46 10.55 -9.06
N GLN A 248 -7.25 11.01 -8.70
CA GLN A 248 -6.01 10.33 -9.10
C GLN A 248 -6.00 8.88 -8.63
N ALA A 249 -6.37 8.63 -7.36
CA ALA A 249 -6.41 7.28 -6.80
C ALA A 249 -7.44 6.39 -7.50
N ALA A 250 -8.68 6.86 -7.75
CA ALA A 250 -9.71 6.07 -8.42
C ALA A 250 -9.27 5.60 -9.81
N ASN A 251 -8.68 6.50 -10.61
CA ASN A 251 -8.17 6.16 -11.93
C ASN A 251 -6.96 5.22 -11.85
N ALA A 252 -6.04 5.47 -10.93
CA ALA A 252 -4.81 4.71 -10.78
C ALA A 252 -5.05 3.26 -10.33
N VAL A 253 -5.89 3.04 -9.32
CA VAL A 253 -6.18 1.67 -8.85
C VAL A 253 -6.92 0.87 -9.92
N ALA A 254 -7.85 1.50 -10.65
CA ALA A 254 -8.57 0.84 -11.74
C ALA A 254 -7.63 0.42 -12.88
N LEU A 255 -6.63 1.25 -13.20
CA LEU A 255 -5.62 0.96 -14.22
C LEU A 255 -4.65 -0.14 -13.78
N TYR A 256 -4.05 0.04 -12.60
CA TYR A 256 -3.00 -0.85 -12.10
C TYR A 256 -3.51 -2.26 -11.84
N MET A 257 -4.66 -2.38 -11.19
CA MET A 257 -5.24 -3.68 -10.83
C MET A 257 -5.96 -4.36 -11.99
N GLY A 258 -6.11 -3.70 -13.14
CA GLY A 258 -6.74 -4.29 -14.33
C GLY A 258 -8.26 -4.31 -14.27
N LEU A 259 -8.87 -3.41 -13.51
CA LEU A 259 -10.34 -3.27 -13.40
C LEU A 259 -10.96 -2.59 -14.62
N THR A 260 -10.21 -1.74 -15.32
CA THR A 260 -10.67 -1.11 -16.57
C THR A 260 -11.06 -2.14 -17.61
N THR A 261 -12.09 -1.81 -18.44
CA THR A 261 -12.32 -2.57 -19.66
C THR A 261 -11.34 -2.13 -20.76
N PRO A 262 -11.10 -2.95 -21.79
CA PRO A 262 -10.23 -2.55 -22.90
C PRO A 262 -10.65 -1.22 -23.55
N GLU A 263 -11.96 -0.97 -23.65
CA GLU A 263 -12.54 0.22 -24.29
C GLU A 263 -12.32 1.49 -23.45
N ASN A 264 -12.26 1.34 -22.11
CA ASN A 264 -12.16 2.48 -21.19
C ASN A 264 -10.72 2.80 -20.79
N ARG A 265 -9.79 1.85 -20.93
CA ARG A 265 -8.44 1.93 -20.37
C ARG A 265 -7.68 3.20 -20.78
N GLN A 266 -7.68 3.51 -22.06
CA GLN A 266 -6.99 4.71 -22.55
C GLN A 266 -7.61 5.99 -22.00
N GLN A 267 -8.94 6.08 -21.99
CA GLN A 267 -9.63 7.25 -21.44
C GLN A 267 -9.33 7.45 -19.95
N VAL A 268 -9.29 6.37 -19.15
CA VAL A 268 -8.98 6.45 -17.72
C VAL A 268 -7.54 6.90 -17.50
N PHE A 269 -6.61 6.45 -18.36
CA PHE A 269 -5.22 6.89 -18.33
C PHE A 269 -5.09 8.39 -18.69
N ASP A 270 -5.79 8.83 -19.74
CA ASP A 270 -5.81 10.23 -20.13
C ASP A 270 -6.43 11.12 -19.02
N ASN A 271 -7.46 10.64 -18.34
CA ASN A 271 -8.09 11.33 -17.21
C ASN A 271 -7.09 11.51 -16.05
N LEU A 272 -6.32 10.47 -15.72
CA LEU A 272 -5.29 10.54 -14.68
C LEU A 272 -4.24 11.61 -15.00
N ILE A 273 -3.72 11.59 -16.23
CA ILE A 273 -2.72 12.59 -16.67
C ILE A 273 -3.33 14.00 -16.68
N ALA A 274 -4.55 14.13 -17.18
CA ALA A 274 -5.22 15.43 -17.27
C ALA A 274 -5.46 16.05 -15.89
N ASP A 275 -5.87 15.26 -14.89
CA ASP A 275 -6.04 15.75 -13.52
C ASP A 275 -4.70 16.22 -12.93
N ILE A 276 -3.63 15.42 -13.04
CA ILE A 276 -2.30 15.77 -12.56
C ILE A 276 -1.80 17.06 -13.22
N ARG A 277 -1.86 17.15 -14.55
CA ARG A 277 -1.41 18.32 -15.31
C ARG A 277 -2.26 19.55 -15.01
N GLY A 278 -3.58 19.37 -14.88
CA GLY A 278 -4.52 20.46 -14.54
C GLY A 278 -4.32 21.05 -13.15
N ARG A 279 -3.69 20.28 -12.25
CA ARG A 279 -3.33 20.71 -10.88
C ARG A 279 -1.87 21.14 -10.75
N ASN A 280 -1.25 21.62 -11.80
CA ASN A 280 0.17 22.01 -11.80
C ASN A 280 1.11 20.88 -11.35
N ASN A 281 0.81 19.65 -11.73
CA ASN A 281 1.50 18.41 -11.35
C ASN A 281 1.46 18.08 -9.85
N ALA A 282 0.46 18.58 -9.12
CA ALA A 282 0.29 18.27 -7.71
C ALA A 282 -0.22 16.84 -7.50
N LEU A 283 0.35 16.16 -6.51
CA LEU A 283 -0.21 14.93 -5.95
C LEU A 283 -1.49 15.26 -5.18
N THR A 284 -2.53 14.43 -5.35
CA THR A 284 -3.74 14.49 -4.51
C THR A 284 -4.11 13.15 -3.90
N ALA A 285 -3.52 12.04 -4.38
CA ALA A 285 -3.72 10.73 -3.79
C ALA A 285 -3.10 10.66 -2.40
N GLY A 286 -3.73 9.90 -1.53
CA GLY A 286 -3.25 9.59 -0.19
C GLY A 286 -2.26 8.42 -0.18
N ASP A 287 -2.05 7.85 1.00
CA ASP A 287 -1.05 6.80 1.23
C ASP A 287 -1.33 5.56 0.37
N VAL A 288 -2.58 5.15 0.26
CA VAL A 288 -2.98 3.99 -0.56
C VAL A 288 -2.83 4.28 -2.05
N GLY A 289 -3.35 5.42 -2.51
CA GLY A 289 -3.44 5.75 -3.93
C GLY A 289 -2.11 6.10 -4.57
N TYR A 290 -1.20 6.76 -3.85
CA TYR A 290 0.03 7.31 -4.42
C TYR A 290 0.91 6.25 -5.10
N ARG A 291 1.10 5.11 -4.45
CA ARG A 291 1.82 3.97 -5.06
C ARG A 291 1.24 3.60 -6.42
N TYR A 292 -0.08 3.50 -6.49
CA TYR A 292 -0.77 3.06 -7.71
C TYR A 292 -0.76 4.14 -8.80
N VAL A 293 -0.76 5.43 -8.41
CA VAL A 293 -0.54 6.56 -9.35
C VAL A 293 0.80 6.39 -10.06
N LEU A 294 1.88 6.20 -9.30
CA LEU A 294 3.22 6.01 -9.87
C LEU A 294 3.28 4.78 -10.79
N ARG A 295 2.72 3.66 -10.35
CA ARG A 295 2.73 2.40 -11.10
C ARG A 295 1.86 2.45 -12.36
N ALA A 296 0.71 3.13 -12.30
CA ALA A 296 -0.15 3.32 -13.49
C ALA A 296 0.52 4.21 -14.53
N LEU A 297 1.16 5.31 -14.10
CA LEU A 297 1.92 6.20 -14.99
C LEU A 297 3.12 5.48 -15.64
N GLU A 298 3.90 4.74 -14.85
CA GLU A 298 5.03 3.95 -15.35
C GLU A 298 4.57 2.94 -16.39
N ALA A 299 3.56 2.13 -16.08
CA ALA A 299 3.03 1.11 -16.99
C ALA A 299 2.42 1.70 -18.27
N GLY A 300 1.95 2.94 -18.21
CA GLY A 300 1.44 3.70 -19.36
C GLY A 300 2.50 4.49 -20.13
N GLY A 301 3.78 4.44 -19.71
CA GLY A 301 4.89 5.14 -20.38
C GLY A 301 4.98 6.64 -20.09
N ALA A 302 4.30 7.15 -19.03
CA ALA A 302 4.25 8.56 -18.63
C ALA A 302 5.27 8.89 -17.52
N SER A 303 6.50 8.44 -17.63
CA SER A 303 7.57 8.71 -16.66
C SER A 303 7.94 10.19 -16.56
N ASP A 304 7.68 10.98 -17.60
CA ASP A 304 7.80 12.45 -17.60
C ASP A 304 6.82 13.08 -16.61
N VAL A 305 5.61 12.57 -16.51
CA VAL A 305 4.62 13.04 -15.51
C VAL A 305 5.12 12.76 -14.09
N ILE A 306 5.65 11.56 -13.83
CA ILE A 306 6.25 11.22 -12.52
C ILE A 306 7.40 12.17 -12.19
N TYR A 307 8.28 12.42 -13.18
CA TYR A 307 9.38 13.34 -13.01
C TYR A 307 8.91 14.75 -12.65
N ASP A 308 7.95 15.28 -13.40
CA ASP A 308 7.43 16.63 -13.18
C ASP A 308 6.73 16.78 -11.83
N MET A 309 5.93 15.77 -11.40
CA MET A 309 5.30 15.76 -10.07
C MET A 309 6.32 15.87 -8.94
N ASN A 310 7.41 15.10 -9.04
CA ASN A 310 8.40 15.00 -7.96
C ASN A 310 9.46 16.11 -8.00
N CYS A 311 9.55 16.90 -9.07
CA CYS A 311 10.48 18.02 -9.20
C CYS A 311 9.89 19.37 -8.67
N LYS A 312 8.63 19.39 -8.23
CA LYS A 312 7.96 20.61 -7.75
C LYS A 312 8.34 20.93 -6.31
N TYR A 313 8.53 22.22 -6.03
CA TYR A 313 8.79 22.76 -4.69
C TYR A 313 7.62 23.59 -4.15
N ASP A 314 6.64 23.91 -5.00
CA ASP A 314 5.49 24.78 -4.73
C ASP A 314 4.15 24.01 -4.63
N THR A 315 4.17 22.70 -4.85
CA THR A 315 3.02 21.82 -4.78
C THR A 315 3.40 20.51 -4.10
N PRO A 316 2.44 19.74 -3.54
CA PRO A 316 2.71 18.47 -2.91
C PRO A 316 3.54 17.51 -3.80
N GLY A 317 4.65 17.02 -3.25
CA GLY A 317 5.64 16.16 -3.89
C GLY A 317 6.97 16.19 -3.15
N TYR A 318 7.96 15.42 -3.59
CA TYR A 318 9.24 15.32 -2.87
C TYR A 318 10.03 16.62 -2.82
N GLY A 319 9.98 17.45 -3.85
CA GLY A 319 10.63 18.76 -3.83
C GLY A 319 10.07 19.66 -2.75
N TRP A 320 8.75 19.65 -2.56
CA TRP A 320 8.09 20.38 -1.50
C TRP A 320 8.51 19.86 -0.11
N GLN A 321 8.52 18.55 0.10
CA GLN A 321 8.93 17.92 1.36
C GLN A 321 10.39 18.24 1.75
N LEU A 322 11.29 18.35 0.76
CA LEU A 322 12.68 18.71 1.01
C LEU A 322 12.89 20.20 1.31
N ALA A 323 11.95 21.07 0.89
CA ALA A 323 12.04 22.51 1.09
C ALA A 323 11.40 23.00 2.39
N HIS A 324 10.50 22.22 2.98
CA HIS A 324 9.70 22.57 4.17
C HIS A 324 9.83 21.54 5.28
#